data_e2a7419f6358cb7acba8ae09287deff3
#
_entry.id   e2a7419f6358cb7acba8ae09287deff3
#
_cell.length_a   1.000
_cell.length_b   1.000
_cell.length_c   1.000
_cell.angle_alpha   90.00
_cell.angle_beta   90.00
_cell.angle_gamma   90.00
#
_symmetry.space_group_name_H-M   'P 1'
#
loop_
_entity.id
_entity.type
_entity.pdbx_description
1 polymer ?
#
loop_
_entity_poly.entity_id
_entity_poly.type
_entity_poly.pdbx_seq_one_letter_code
_entity_poly.pdbx_strand_id
1 'polypeptide(L)'
;MFVILLTGRHILRVLKDGSPYYDLSIIVILNLNNKNIFAFSDTHGRHRELRVPENIDIVICAGDAVEDNLVGDEYDDFIEWFSSIPCKWKIFVPGNHELSFELGQADRIIQRMTDKGITVLEDAIEDCDGVIIGSIGHNVMIAQEDIPTDIDILVTHYTPYGILD
;
A
#
# COMPACT_ATOMS: atom_id res chain seq x y z
N MET A 1 13.29 -12.63 -8.72
CA MET A 1 12.62 -11.86 -7.68
C MET A 1 12.39 -10.46 -8.23
N PHE A 2 11.16 -9.98 -8.23
CA PHE A 2 10.88 -8.59 -8.56
C PHE A 2 10.47 -7.94 -7.25
N VAL A 3 11.23 -7.01 -6.74
CA VAL A 3 10.78 -6.16 -5.63
C VAL A 3 10.19 -4.91 -6.28
N ILE A 4 8.88 -4.71 -6.13
CA ILE A 4 8.23 -3.47 -6.50
C ILE A 4 8.11 -2.68 -5.22
N LEU A 5 8.87 -1.62 -5.13
CA LEU A 5 8.79 -0.70 -4.01
C LEU A 5 7.70 0.34 -4.34
N LEU A 6 6.63 0.32 -3.58
CA LEU A 6 5.59 1.35 -3.62
C LEU A 6 5.87 2.30 -2.46
N THR A 7 6.27 3.52 -2.76
CA THR A 7 6.44 4.56 -1.75
C THR A 7 5.43 5.67 -1.98
N GLY A 8 5.05 6.40 -0.95
CA GLY A 8 4.10 7.51 -1.05
C GLY A 8 4.50 8.64 -1.99
N ARG A 9 5.68 8.61 -2.59
CA ARG A 9 6.15 9.64 -3.53
C ARG A 9 6.74 9.08 -4.82
N HIS A 10 7.08 7.78 -4.87
CA HIS A 10 7.76 7.19 -6.01
C HIS A 10 7.44 5.70 -6.11
N ILE A 11 7.37 5.20 -7.31
CA ILE A 11 7.32 3.78 -7.58
C ILE A 11 8.65 3.39 -8.19
N LEU A 12 9.41 2.56 -7.47
CA LEU A 12 10.61 1.95 -7.99
C LEU A 12 10.26 0.57 -8.55
N ARG A 13 10.39 0.41 -9.86
CA ARG A 13 10.48 -0.91 -10.48
C ARG A 13 11.94 -1.30 -10.58
N VAL A 14 12.33 -2.39 -9.92
CA VAL A 14 13.60 -3.03 -10.21
C VAL A 14 13.35 -4.01 -11.35
N LEU A 15 13.89 -3.74 -12.54
CA LEU A 15 13.81 -4.64 -13.68
C LEU A 15 14.66 -5.90 -13.41
N LYS A 16 14.39 -7.00 -14.16
CA LYS A 16 15.12 -8.28 -14.04
C LYS A 16 16.65 -8.15 -14.18
N ASP A 17 17.12 -7.11 -14.85
CA ASP A 17 18.55 -6.81 -15.05
C ASP A 17 19.15 -5.97 -13.93
N GLY A 18 18.38 -5.63 -12.88
CA GLY A 18 18.81 -4.81 -11.76
C GLY A 18 18.83 -3.30 -12.03
N SER A 19 18.37 -2.86 -13.21
CA SER A 19 18.27 -1.42 -13.49
C SER A 19 17.05 -0.79 -12.82
N PRO A 20 17.19 0.34 -12.10
CA PRO A 20 16.06 1.05 -11.51
C PRO A 20 15.28 1.81 -12.60
N TYR A 21 13.97 1.68 -12.58
CA TYR A 21 13.05 2.53 -13.35
C TYR A 21 12.20 3.33 -12.38
N TYR A 22 12.23 4.64 -12.51
CA TYR A 22 11.47 5.56 -11.66
C TYR A 22 10.19 5.98 -12.38
N ASP A 23 9.04 5.68 -11.78
CA ASP A 23 7.76 6.25 -12.17
C ASP A 23 7.31 7.22 -11.06
N LEU A 24 7.13 8.49 -11.41
CA LEU A 24 6.71 9.54 -10.47
C LEU A 24 5.19 9.57 -10.28
N SER A 25 4.46 8.61 -10.85
CA SER A 25 3.02 8.55 -10.68
C SER A 25 2.67 7.95 -9.30
N ILE A 26 1.68 8.51 -8.66
CA ILE A 26 1.05 7.96 -7.45
C ILE A 26 0.11 6.77 -7.77
N ILE A 27 0.06 6.36 -9.03
CA ILE A 27 -0.80 5.28 -9.53
C ILE A 27 0.02 4.30 -10.35
N VAL A 28 -0.11 3.01 -10.04
CA VAL A 28 0.50 1.92 -10.80
C VAL A 28 -0.52 0.88 -11.21
N ILE A 29 -0.38 0.40 -12.43
CA ILE A 29 -1.05 -0.79 -12.92
C ILE A 29 0.02 -1.78 -13.37
N LEU A 30 0.01 -2.97 -12.82
CA LEU A 30 0.97 -4.02 -13.18
C LEU A 30 0.30 -5.40 -13.24
N ASN A 31 0.93 -6.32 -13.94
CA ASN A 31 0.56 -7.74 -13.91
C ASN A 31 1.73 -8.53 -13.35
N LEU A 32 1.47 -9.31 -12.31
CA LEU A 32 2.42 -10.18 -11.66
C LEU A 32 1.77 -11.51 -11.33
N ASN A 33 2.42 -12.63 -11.66
CA ASN A 33 1.88 -13.97 -11.44
C ASN A 33 0.44 -14.16 -11.99
N ASN A 34 0.13 -13.55 -13.15
CA ASN A 34 -1.20 -13.49 -13.79
C ASN A 34 -2.27 -12.76 -12.94
N LYS A 35 -1.89 -11.91 -12.02
CA LYS A 35 -2.78 -11.03 -11.26
C LYS A 35 -2.63 -9.59 -11.76
N ASN A 36 -3.75 -8.94 -11.99
CA ASN A 36 -3.81 -7.52 -12.30
C ASN A 36 -3.84 -6.74 -10.98
N ILE A 37 -2.84 -5.90 -10.78
CA ILE A 37 -2.65 -5.16 -9.54
C ILE A 37 -2.78 -3.68 -9.84
N PHE A 38 -3.61 -3.00 -9.08
CA PHE A 38 -3.76 -1.55 -9.07
C PHE A 38 -3.24 -1.01 -7.74
N ALA A 39 -2.25 -0.14 -7.76
CA ALA A 39 -1.71 0.46 -6.55
C ALA A 39 -1.71 1.98 -6.65
N PHE A 40 -1.94 2.64 -5.53
CA PHE A 40 -1.98 4.10 -5.42
C PHE A 40 -1.57 4.53 -4.01
N SER A 41 -1.29 5.84 -3.84
CA SER A 41 -1.01 6.49 -2.55
C SER A 41 -1.44 7.96 -2.59
N ASP A 42 -1.27 8.67 -1.47
CA ASP A 42 -1.37 10.14 -1.35
C ASP A 42 -2.68 10.73 -1.90
N THR A 43 -3.78 10.08 -1.62
CA THR A 43 -5.09 10.58 -2.06
C THR A 43 -5.64 11.70 -1.18
N HIS A 44 -5.25 11.75 0.09
CA HIS A 44 -5.65 12.80 1.05
C HIS A 44 -7.16 13.11 0.95
N GLY A 45 -7.98 12.07 1.00
CA GLY A 45 -9.44 12.17 0.90
C GLY A 45 -10.00 12.31 -0.53
N ARG A 46 -9.13 12.37 -1.57
CA ARG A 46 -9.54 12.53 -2.98
C ARG A 46 -9.60 11.21 -3.75
N HIS A 47 -9.67 10.08 -3.05
CA HIS A 47 -9.66 8.74 -3.63
C HIS A 47 -10.80 8.51 -4.66
N ARG A 48 -11.94 9.19 -4.54
CA ARG A 48 -13.05 9.10 -5.52
C ARG A 48 -12.73 9.72 -6.88
N GLU A 49 -11.65 10.49 -7.01
CA GLU A 49 -11.18 11.02 -8.29
C GLU A 49 -10.37 9.97 -9.08
N LEU A 50 -9.93 8.89 -8.42
CA LEU A 50 -9.17 7.83 -9.06
C LEU A 50 -10.05 7.02 -10.03
N ARG A 51 -9.49 6.73 -11.21
CA ARG A 51 -10.08 5.79 -12.16
C ARG A 51 -9.52 4.41 -11.91
N VAL A 52 -10.26 3.62 -11.15
CA VAL A 52 -9.90 2.22 -10.90
C VAL A 52 -10.13 1.41 -12.19
N PRO A 53 -9.13 0.67 -12.69
CA PRO A 53 -9.29 -0.17 -13.87
C PRO A 53 -10.28 -1.32 -13.62
N GLU A 54 -10.85 -1.85 -14.71
CA GLU A 54 -11.63 -3.08 -14.66
C GLU A 54 -10.72 -4.32 -14.52
N ASN A 55 -11.29 -5.42 -14.02
CA ASN A 55 -10.60 -6.72 -13.89
C ASN A 55 -9.34 -6.68 -13.03
N ILE A 56 -9.38 -5.96 -11.92
CA ILE A 56 -8.34 -5.93 -10.89
C ILE A 56 -8.52 -7.14 -9.95
N ASP A 57 -7.43 -7.85 -9.67
CA ASP A 57 -7.37 -8.94 -8.68
C ASP A 57 -6.97 -8.41 -7.30
N ILE A 58 -6.03 -7.46 -7.28
CA ILE A 58 -5.45 -6.89 -6.05
C ILE A 58 -5.45 -5.37 -6.17
N VAL A 59 -5.94 -4.68 -5.15
CA VAL A 59 -5.78 -3.23 -5.00
C VAL A 59 -4.94 -2.92 -3.76
N ILE A 60 -3.99 -1.99 -3.89
CA ILE A 60 -3.08 -1.60 -2.82
C ILE A 60 -3.16 -0.08 -2.64
N CYS A 61 -3.43 0.37 -1.42
CA CYS A 61 -3.22 1.74 -1.00
C CYS A 61 -1.95 1.81 -0.15
N ALA A 62 -0.95 2.56 -0.62
CA ALA A 62 0.36 2.69 0.04
C ALA A 62 0.46 3.95 0.90
N GLY A 63 -0.60 4.27 1.65
CA GLY A 63 -0.66 5.32 2.65
C GLY A 63 -1.15 6.68 2.16
N ASP A 64 -1.33 7.57 3.11
CA ASP A 64 -1.85 8.93 2.95
C ASP A 64 -3.20 8.95 2.21
N ALA A 65 -4.08 8.01 2.59
CA ALA A 65 -5.42 7.90 2.03
C ALA A 65 -6.33 9.04 2.49
N VAL A 66 -6.14 9.48 3.74
CA VAL A 66 -6.94 10.51 4.41
C VAL A 66 -6.04 11.52 5.14
N GLU A 67 -6.64 12.61 5.62
CA GLU A 67 -6.05 13.53 6.59
C GLU A 67 -6.63 13.19 7.97
N ASP A 68 -5.92 12.35 8.72
CA ASP A 68 -6.37 11.86 10.03
C ASP A 68 -6.30 12.97 11.08
N ASN A 69 -7.43 13.26 11.70
CA ASN A 69 -7.58 14.25 12.76
C ASN A 69 -7.77 13.61 14.15
N LEU A 70 -7.53 12.30 14.27
CA LEU A 70 -7.68 11.49 15.48
C LEU A 70 -9.14 11.30 15.95
N VAL A 71 -10.13 11.70 15.18
CA VAL A 71 -11.55 11.42 15.42
C VAL A 71 -11.97 10.11 14.78
N GLY A 72 -11.40 9.81 13.61
CA GLY A 72 -11.56 8.55 12.87
C GLY A 72 -12.79 8.49 11.97
N ASP A 73 -13.55 9.57 11.82
CA ASP A 73 -14.69 9.67 10.90
C ASP A 73 -14.25 9.98 9.45
N GLU A 74 -13.07 10.55 9.25
CA GLU A 74 -12.45 10.79 7.96
C GLU A 74 -12.18 9.51 7.16
N TYR A 75 -12.08 8.36 7.84
CA TYR A 75 -11.93 7.06 7.19
C TYR A 75 -13.24 6.50 6.63
N ASP A 76 -14.41 7.01 7.04
CA ASP A 76 -15.71 6.43 6.69
C ASP A 76 -15.91 6.39 5.17
N ASP A 77 -15.66 7.50 4.49
CA ASP A 77 -15.80 7.62 3.04
C ASP A 77 -14.77 6.77 2.29
N PHE A 78 -13.51 6.75 2.79
CA PHE A 78 -12.44 5.92 2.21
C PHE A 78 -12.76 4.43 2.32
N ILE A 79 -13.14 3.95 3.51
CA ILE A 79 -13.46 2.54 3.75
C ILE A 79 -14.65 2.11 2.87
N GLU A 80 -15.69 2.95 2.75
CA GLU A 80 -16.83 2.66 1.89
C GLU A 80 -16.40 2.52 0.42
N TRP A 81 -15.67 3.50 -0.09
CA TRP A 81 -15.20 3.48 -1.47
C TRP A 81 -14.23 2.32 -1.72
N PHE A 82 -13.21 2.14 -0.88
CA PHE A 82 -12.17 1.14 -1.08
C PHE A 82 -12.74 -0.28 -1.00
N SER A 83 -13.67 -0.54 -0.07
CA SER A 83 -14.36 -1.82 0.03
C SER A 83 -15.25 -2.10 -1.18
N SER A 84 -15.78 -1.07 -1.86
CA SER A 84 -16.65 -1.22 -3.03
C SER A 84 -15.90 -1.63 -4.31
N ILE A 85 -14.58 -1.53 -4.35
CA ILE A 85 -13.78 -1.94 -5.51
C ILE A 85 -13.98 -3.45 -5.75
N PRO A 86 -14.40 -3.87 -6.97
CA PRO A 86 -14.74 -5.26 -7.25
C PRO A 86 -13.49 -6.12 -7.47
N CYS A 87 -12.70 -6.34 -6.41
CA CYS A 87 -11.55 -7.24 -6.40
C CYS A 87 -11.52 -8.08 -5.13
N LYS A 88 -10.77 -9.18 -5.17
CA LYS A 88 -10.66 -10.09 -4.03
C LYS A 88 -9.81 -9.50 -2.90
N TRP A 89 -8.64 -8.96 -3.24
CA TRP A 89 -7.65 -8.50 -2.29
C TRP A 89 -7.58 -6.98 -2.24
N LYS A 90 -7.78 -6.43 -1.07
CA LYS A 90 -7.72 -4.99 -0.78
C LYS A 90 -6.73 -4.78 0.34
N ILE A 91 -5.57 -4.23 0.01
CA ILE A 91 -4.45 -4.04 0.92
C ILE A 91 -4.32 -2.56 1.25
N PHE A 92 -4.28 -2.24 2.52
CA PHE A 92 -4.01 -0.90 3.02
C PHE A 92 -2.73 -0.91 3.86
N VAL A 93 -1.79 -0.04 3.54
CA VAL A 93 -0.57 0.21 4.31
C VAL A 93 -0.63 1.65 4.80
N PRO A 94 -0.60 1.92 6.11
CA PRO A 94 -0.72 3.29 6.61
C PRO A 94 0.50 4.15 6.24
N GLY A 95 0.25 5.43 5.97
CA GLY A 95 1.25 6.47 5.76
C GLY A 95 1.36 7.41 6.96
N ASN A 96 2.10 8.51 6.80
CA ASN A 96 2.33 9.44 7.89
C ASN A 96 1.16 10.40 8.17
N HIS A 97 0.21 10.50 7.26
CA HIS A 97 -1.03 11.24 7.51
C HIS A 97 -2.09 10.40 8.22
N GLU A 98 -1.87 9.11 8.41
CA GLU A 98 -2.67 8.23 9.24
C GLU A 98 -2.21 8.29 10.71
N LEU A 99 -2.33 9.48 11.35
CA LEU A 99 -1.82 9.77 12.69
C LEU A 99 -2.31 8.81 13.77
N SER A 100 -3.52 8.25 13.63
CA SER A 100 -4.07 7.25 14.57
C SER A 100 -3.21 5.99 14.65
N PHE A 101 -2.54 5.61 13.56
CA PHE A 101 -1.64 4.46 13.53
C PHE A 101 -0.33 4.78 14.25
N GLU A 102 0.24 5.97 14.05
CA GLU A 102 1.45 6.41 14.76
C GLU A 102 1.25 6.47 16.27
N LEU A 103 0.08 6.92 16.70
CA LEU A 103 -0.22 7.16 18.12
C LEU A 103 -0.84 5.94 18.82
N GLY A 104 -0.88 4.78 18.14
CA GLY A 104 -1.41 3.54 18.69
C GLY A 104 -2.93 3.60 18.96
N GLN A 105 -3.68 4.36 18.17
CA GLN A 105 -5.12 4.54 18.27
C GLN A 105 -5.88 3.89 17.10
N ALA A 106 -5.21 3.04 16.35
CA ALA A 106 -5.71 2.49 15.10
C ALA A 106 -6.71 1.34 15.25
N ASP A 107 -6.80 0.66 16.40
CA ASP A 107 -7.56 -0.57 16.57
C ASP A 107 -8.99 -0.50 16.00
N ARG A 108 -9.70 0.60 16.27
CA ARG A 108 -11.05 0.81 15.76
C ARG A 108 -11.10 0.94 14.25
N ILE A 109 -10.10 1.60 13.65
CA ILE A 109 -10.00 1.82 12.21
C ILE A 109 -9.68 0.49 11.53
N ILE A 110 -8.70 -0.25 12.05
CA ILE A 110 -8.31 -1.58 11.59
C ILE A 110 -9.49 -2.53 11.61
N GLN A 111 -10.24 -2.55 12.73
CA GLN A 111 -11.42 -3.42 12.84
C GLN A 111 -12.48 -3.09 11.77
N ARG A 112 -12.77 -1.82 11.55
CA ARG A 112 -13.74 -1.36 10.53
C ARG A 112 -13.29 -1.72 9.11
N MET A 113 -11.99 -1.58 8.82
CA MET A 113 -11.41 -2.00 7.54
C MET A 113 -11.53 -3.51 7.35
N THR A 114 -11.17 -4.29 8.36
CA THR A 114 -11.24 -5.76 8.35
C THR A 114 -12.67 -6.26 8.16
N ASP A 115 -13.64 -5.66 8.85
CA ASP A 115 -15.08 -5.99 8.72
C ASP A 115 -15.61 -5.75 7.29
N LYS A 116 -14.92 -4.91 6.51
CA LYS A 116 -15.21 -4.61 5.11
C LYS A 116 -14.33 -5.36 4.10
N GLY A 117 -13.53 -6.33 4.58
CA GLY A 117 -12.67 -7.14 3.72
C GLY A 117 -11.43 -6.39 3.22
N ILE A 118 -10.97 -5.39 3.95
CA ILE A 118 -9.72 -4.68 3.71
C ILE A 118 -8.67 -5.24 4.68
N THR A 119 -7.55 -5.75 4.14
CA THR A 119 -6.41 -6.18 4.94
C THR A 119 -5.51 -4.99 5.20
N VAL A 120 -5.29 -4.68 6.48
CA VAL A 120 -4.31 -3.68 6.90
C VAL A 120 -2.98 -4.38 7.13
N LEU A 121 -1.94 -3.94 6.43
CA LEU A 121 -0.59 -4.46 6.60
C LEU A 121 0.29 -3.39 7.26
N GLU A 122 0.80 -3.70 8.45
CA GLU A 122 1.78 -2.90 9.16
C GLU A 122 2.87 -3.88 9.66
N ASP A 123 4.07 -3.78 9.10
CA ASP A 123 5.19 -4.70 9.36
C ASP A 123 4.80 -6.20 9.20
N ALA A 124 4.05 -6.51 8.16
CA ALA A 124 3.43 -7.81 7.95
C ALA A 124 3.56 -8.29 6.50
N ILE A 125 3.27 -9.58 6.31
CA ILE A 125 3.29 -10.23 4.99
C ILE A 125 1.93 -10.90 4.77
N GLU A 126 1.40 -10.78 3.55
CA GLU A 126 0.16 -11.41 3.11
C GLU A 126 0.37 -12.15 1.78
N ASP A 127 -0.18 -13.36 1.67
CA ASP A 127 -0.23 -14.13 0.43
C ASP A 127 -1.57 -13.88 -0.30
N CYS A 128 -1.50 -13.10 -1.36
CA CYS A 128 -2.65 -12.75 -2.19
C CYS A 128 -2.77 -13.71 -3.39
N ASP A 129 -3.10 -14.99 -3.13
CA ASP A 129 -3.22 -16.05 -4.15
C ASP A 129 -1.95 -16.22 -4.99
N GLY A 130 -0.80 -16.32 -4.36
CA GLY A 130 0.50 -16.53 -4.98
C GLY A 130 1.20 -15.22 -5.40
N VAL A 131 0.75 -14.07 -4.93
CA VAL A 131 1.50 -12.81 -4.89
C VAL A 131 1.77 -12.48 -3.42
N ILE A 132 3.02 -12.56 -3.03
CA ILE A 132 3.44 -12.30 -1.65
C ILE A 132 3.72 -10.81 -1.49
N ILE A 133 2.91 -10.15 -0.66
CA ILE A 133 3.01 -8.71 -0.40
C ILE A 133 3.52 -8.51 1.01
N GLY A 134 4.66 -7.84 1.16
CA GLY A 134 5.17 -7.38 2.44
C GLY A 134 4.97 -5.89 2.64
N SER A 135 4.83 -5.45 3.86
CA SER A 135 4.83 -4.03 4.21
C SER A 135 5.88 -3.72 5.27
N ILE A 136 6.31 -2.46 5.27
CA ILE A 136 7.16 -1.88 6.29
C ILE A 136 6.49 -0.59 6.73
N GLY A 137 6.25 -0.47 8.01
CA GLY A 137 5.65 0.73 8.62
C GLY A 137 6.49 1.98 8.35
N HIS A 138 5.83 3.11 8.22
CA HIS A 138 6.46 4.38 7.87
C HIS A 138 7.45 4.89 8.95
N ASN A 139 7.38 4.39 10.18
CA ASN A 139 8.26 4.76 11.30
C ASN A 139 9.48 3.86 11.46
N VAL A 140 9.66 2.85 10.59
CA VAL A 140 10.74 1.88 10.72
C VAL A 140 11.84 2.20 9.71
N MET A 141 13.01 2.59 10.20
CA MET A 141 14.22 2.61 9.39
C MET A 141 14.79 1.19 9.34
N ILE A 142 14.63 0.52 8.23
CA ILE A 142 15.25 -0.79 8.01
C ILE A 142 16.43 -0.69 7.05
N ALA A 143 17.45 -1.48 7.32
CA ALA A 143 18.54 -1.67 6.39
C ALA A 143 18.11 -2.60 5.24
N GLN A 144 18.76 -2.48 4.09
CA GLN A 144 18.44 -3.29 2.91
C GLN A 144 18.55 -4.80 3.20
N GLU A 145 19.44 -5.20 4.09
CA GLU A 145 19.64 -6.59 4.53
C GLU A 145 18.47 -7.16 5.35
N ASP A 146 17.65 -6.30 5.96
CA ASP A 146 16.50 -6.69 6.78
C ASP A 146 15.20 -6.83 5.98
N ILE A 147 15.24 -6.47 4.68
CA ILE A 147 14.08 -6.64 3.79
C ILE A 147 13.82 -8.14 3.57
N PRO A 148 12.60 -8.63 3.81
CA PRO A 148 12.26 -10.03 3.55
C PRO A 148 12.58 -10.42 2.10
N THR A 149 13.27 -11.54 1.89
CA THR A 149 13.70 -11.98 0.55
C THR A 149 12.63 -12.77 -0.21
N ASP A 150 11.63 -13.29 0.48
CA ASP A 150 10.61 -14.18 -0.07
C ASP A 150 9.28 -13.44 -0.32
N ILE A 151 9.36 -12.17 -0.71
CA ILE A 151 8.24 -11.34 -1.10
C ILE A 151 8.33 -10.97 -2.59
N ASP A 152 7.17 -10.77 -3.22
CA ASP A 152 7.06 -10.32 -4.61
C ASP A 152 6.94 -8.79 -4.69
N ILE A 153 6.22 -8.20 -3.74
CA ILE A 153 5.98 -6.75 -3.65
C ILE A 153 6.30 -6.29 -2.23
N LEU A 154 7.13 -5.28 -2.10
CA LEU A 154 7.32 -4.54 -0.87
C LEU A 154 6.55 -3.21 -0.97
N VAL A 155 5.66 -2.98 -0.02
CA VAL A 155 4.92 -1.73 0.12
C VAL A 155 5.45 -0.95 1.31
N THR A 156 5.86 0.28 1.08
CA THR A 156 6.30 1.18 2.14
C THR A 156 5.85 2.60 1.79
N HIS A 157 5.42 3.37 2.76
CA HIS A 157 5.05 4.75 2.51
C HIS A 157 6.30 5.64 2.37
N TYR A 158 7.34 5.41 3.17
CA TYR A 158 8.64 6.06 3.00
C TYR A 158 9.62 5.21 2.25
N THR A 159 10.51 5.88 1.52
CA THR A 159 11.62 5.21 0.83
C THR A 159 12.58 4.60 1.86
N PRO A 160 12.87 3.30 1.80
CA PRO A 160 13.90 2.71 2.63
C PRO A 160 15.26 3.38 2.37
N TYR A 161 16.01 3.61 3.46
CA TYR A 161 17.32 4.22 3.39
C TYR A 161 18.28 3.47 2.44
N GLY A 162 18.97 4.21 1.57
CA GLY A 162 19.96 3.64 0.62
C GLY A 162 19.34 3.00 -0.62
N ILE A 163 18.04 3.09 -0.85
CA ILE A 163 17.39 2.52 -2.06
C ILE A 163 17.00 3.59 -3.08
N LEU A 164 16.73 4.82 -2.67
CA LEU A 164 16.31 5.94 -3.53
C LEU A 164 16.94 7.27 -3.11
N ASP A 165 18.04 7.25 -2.37
CA ASP A 165 18.76 8.46 -1.94
C ASP A 165 19.56 9.09 -3.08
#